data_14172650bc32e6cac2c68532d5db1d92
#
_entry.id   14172650bc32e6cac2c68532d5db1d92
#
_cell.length_a   1.000
_cell.length_b   1.000
_cell.length_c   1.000
_cell.angle_alpha   90.00
_cell.angle_beta   90.00
_cell.angle_gamma   90.00
#
_symmetry.space_group_name_H-M   'P 1'
#
loop_
_entity.id
_entity.type
_entity.pdbx_description
1 polymer ?
#
loop_
_entity_poly.entity_id
_entity_poly.type
_entity_poly.pdbx_seq_one_letter_code
_entity_poly.pdbx_strand_id
1 'polypeptide(L)'
;MSSSIKLHVSELRVGMFVSKLDRDWLDTPFIMQGFLIEDPDDIDIVAEYCEYVWVDSKQSKRASASSSNVGSAKRPSIGDTSWEAKVSIQDENRRAYKAFRKSRSVVKGFLDEIRLGGALNAESAKQTVDDCVQSVLRHPDALLWMTKIREKQEYTSDHCLNVCVLAIAFGRHLGMDDEELQKVGLCGLLHDIGKMRVPVEIVEKPGRLTPKEMSLMKAHTVHGRNLLLSARSLYTGTIDVAYSHHERMDGEGYPRKLKASGISRYARIITIVDAYDAMTAERCYSAARTSTEALKIIYADRGTHFDPDLALEFIKTIGLYPAGSLVELYSGEVGLVIETNHKWRHLPKILLLLDENKQQCKEKILDLSFIESGDLPNRFLIKQVWLDGSFGLRVRDFQKKGLILKF
;
A
#
# COMPACT_ATOMS: atom_id res chain seq x y z
N MET A 1 -25.48 -3.67 21.30
CA MET A 1 -24.45 -3.67 22.34
C MET A 1 -23.49 -4.79 22.03
N SER A 2 -22.24 -4.48 21.82
CA SER A 2 -21.17 -5.45 21.54
C SER A 2 -20.96 -6.32 22.79
N SER A 3 -21.08 -7.63 22.66
CA SER A 3 -20.88 -8.59 23.76
C SER A 3 -19.41 -9.01 23.85
N SER A 4 -18.50 -8.04 23.88
CA SER A 4 -17.09 -8.32 24.07
C SER A 4 -16.76 -8.47 25.56
N ILE A 5 -16.10 -9.55 25.92
CA ILE A 5 -15.70 -9.90 27.28
C ILE A 5 -14.19 -9.63 27.39
N LYS A 6 -13.76 -8.92 28.42
CA LYS A 6 -12.34 -8.72 28.73
C LYS A 6 -11.80 -10.00 29.35
N LEU A 7 -10.74 -10.57 28.75
CA LEU A 7 -10.07 -11.77 29.25
C LEU A 7 -8.56 -11.47 29.44
N HIS A 8 -7.96 -12.11 30.41
CA HIS A 8 -6.51 -12.18 30.50
C HIS A 8 -5.99 -13.13 29.42
N VAL A 9 -4.80 -12.85 28.86
CA VAL A 9 -4.25 -13.64 27.75
C VAL A 9 -4.12 -15.14 28.05
N SER A 10 -3.89 -15.52 29.33
CA SER A 10 -3.85 -16.94 29.77
C SER A 10 -5.21 -17.68 29.65
N GLU A 11 -6.29 -16.96 29.43
CA GLU A 11 -7.64 -17.52 29.28
C GLU A 11 -8.04 -17.71 27.81
N LEU A 12 -7.15 -17.28 26.88
CA LEU A 12 -7.38 -17.41 25.46
C LEU A 12 -7.37 -18.86 25.00
N ARG A 13 -8.18 -19.16 23.99
CA ARG A 13 -8.27 -20.48 23.36
C ARG A 13 -8.45 -20.32 21.85
N VAL A 14 -7.95 -21.30 21.12
CA VAL A 14 -8.20 -21.43 19.68
C VAL A 14 -9.71 -21.38 19.39
N GLY A 15 -10.10 -20.65 18.36
CA GLY A 15 -11.51 -20.38 18.00
C GLY A 15 -12.11 -19.14 18.66
N MET A 16 -11.40 -18.43 19.53
CA MET A 16 -11.84 -17.15 20.07
C MET A 16 -11.53 -16.01 19.09
N PHE A 17 -12.46 -15.06 18.96
CA PHE A 17 -12.28 -13.87 18.17
C PHE A 17 -11.87 -12.70 19.07
N VAL A 18 -10.61 -12.27 18.98
CA VAL A 18 -10.10 -11.09 19.69
C VAL A 18 -10.58 -9.85 18.98
N SER A 19 -11.42 -9.04 19.62
CA SER A 19 -12.04 -7.85 19.04
C SER A 19 -11.30 -6.54 19.37
N LYS A 20 -10.46 -6.54 20.45
CA LYS A 20 -9.68 -5.39 20.88
C LYS A 20 -8.52 -5.86 21.76
N LEU A 21 -7.40 -5.14 21.67
CA LEU A 21 -6.22 -5.30 22.51
C LEU A 21 -6.19 -4.24 23.63
N ASP A 22 -5.37 -4.44 24.66
CA ASP A 22 -5.16 -3.50 25.77
C ASP A 22 -4.21 -2.33 25.37
N ARG A 23 -3.68 -2.36 24.17
CA ARG A 23 -2.82 -1.33 23.58
C ARG A 23 -3.22 -1.02 22.16
N ASP A 24 -2.54 -0.05 21.54
CA ASP A 24 -2.74 0.21 20.10
C ASP A 24 -2.27 -1.02 19.30
N TRP A 25 -3.10 -1.54 18.42
CA TRP A 25 -2.81 -2.70 17.58
C TRP A 25 -1.58 -2.50 16.69
N LEU A 26 -1.19 -1.26 16.40
CA LEU A 26 0.03 -0.92 15.66
C LEU A 26 1.31 -1.04 16.50
N ASP A 27 1.18 -1.14 17.81
CA ASP A 27 2.29 -1.46 18.72
C ASP A 27 2.44 -2.98 18.91
N THR A 28 1.73 -3.77 18.09
CA THR A 28 1.72 -5.23 18.13
C THR A 28 1.93 -5.81 16.72
N PRO A 29 2.35 -7.06 16.58
CA PRO A 29 2.48 -7.72 15.27
C PRO A 29 1.14 -7.97 14.58
N PHE A 30 0.02 -7.75 15.28
CA PHE A 30 -1.31 -7.94 14.72
C PHE A 30 -1.68 -6.76 13.83
N ILE A 31 -1.85 -7.03 12.55
CA ILE A 31 -2.16 -5.99 11.53
C ILE A 31 -3.56 -5.39 11.74
N MET A 32 -4.42 -6.02 12.56
CA MET A 32 -5.82 -5.60 12.74
C MET A 32 -6.33 -5.84 14.15
N GLN A 33 -7.14 -4.89 14.67
CA GLN A 33 -8.05 -5.18 15.77
C GLN A 33 -9.17 -6.10 15.25
N GLY A 34 -9.27 -7.28 15.87
CA GLY A 34 -10.26 -8.29 15.50
C GLY A 34 -9.69 -9.36 14.58
N PHE A 35 -9.17 -10.40 15.21
CA PHE A 35 -8.68 -11.60 14.55
C PHE A 35 -9.17 -12.85 15.28
N LEU A 36 -9.30 -13.93 14.52
CA LEU A 36 -9.59 -15.25 15.08
C LEU A 36 -8.26 -15.87 15.54
N ILE A 37 -8.24 -16.45 16.71
CA ILE A 37 -7.13 -17.31 17.15
C ILE A 37 -7.29 -18.64 16.43
N GLU A 38 -6.42 -18.91 15.45
CA GLU A 38 -6.51 -20.10 14.61
C GLU A 38 -5.66 -21.26 15.14
N ASP A 39 -4.56 -20.95 15.82
CA ASP A 39 -3.67 -21.94 16.41
C ASP A 39 -3.14 -21.48 17.80
N PRO A 40 -2.47 -22.39 18.56
CA PRO A 40 -1.86 -22.05 19.86
C PRO A 40 -0.77 -20.98 19.77
N ASP A 41 -0.03 -20.90 18.67
CA ASP A 41 1.06 -19.94 18.48
C ASP A 41 0.51 -18.50 18.46
N ASP A 42 -0.72 -18.29 17.97
CA ASP A 42 -1.41 -17.00 18.04
C ASP A 42 -1.60 -16.53 19.49
N ILE A 43 -1.87 -17.46 20.44
CA ILE A 43 -2.05 -17.14 21.86
C ILE A 43 -0.72 -16.68 22.45
N ASP A 44 0.37 -17.36 22.13
CA ASP A 44 1.70 -17.03 22.64
C ASP A 44 2.13 -15.64 22.13
N ILE A 45 1.89 -15.35 20.87
CA ILE A 45 2.14 -14.01 20.29
C ILE A 45 1.29 -12.94 20.99
N VAL A 46 -0.01 -13.20 21.25
CA VAL A 46 -0.86 -12.24 21.97
C VAL A 46 -0.32 -12.00 23.38
N ALA A 47 0.11 -13.05 24.07
CA ALA A 47 0.61 -12.97 25.44
C ALA A 47 1.95 -12.22 25.55
N GLU A 48 2.75 -12.19 24.50
CA GLU A 48 4.01 -11.43 24.46
C GLU A 48 3.76 -9.92 24.46
N TYR A 49 2.67 -9.47 23.82
CA TYR A 49 2.40 -8.04 23.61
C TYR A 49 1.29 -7.48 24.50
N CYS A 50 0.37 -8.31 24.98
CA CYS A 50 -0.82 -7.89 25.72
C CYS A 50 -0.94 -8.63 27.04
N GLU A 51 -1.49 -7.96 28.05
CA GLU A 51 -1.90 -8.59 29.31
C GLU A 51 -3.39 -8.97 29.26
N TYR A 52 -4.22 -8.14 28.62
CA TYR A 52 -5.65 -8.34 28.47
C TYR A 52 -6.11 -8.09 27.04
N VAL A 53 -7.13 -8.84 26.63
CA VAL A 53 -7.81 -8.64 25.35
C VAL A 53 -9.32 -8.68 25.52
N TRP A 54 -10.06 -8.18 24.53
CA TRP A 54 -11.52 -8.30 24.49
C TRP A 54 -11.92 -9.30 23.41
N VAL A 55 -12.65 -10.33 23.82
CA VAL A 55 -13.14 -11.40 22.94
C VAL A 55 -14.61 -11.20 22.63
N ASP A 56 -14.98 -11.27 21.34
CA ASP A 56 -16.38 -11.23 20.90
C ASP A 56 -16.96 -12.65 20.81
N SER A 57 -17.84 -12.98 21.74
CA SER A 57 -18.46 -14.32 21.84
C SER A 57 -19.38 -14.67 20.66
N LYS A 58 -19.91 -13.67 19.92
CA LYS A 58 -20.78 -13.92 18.77
C LYS A 58 -19.95 -14.25 17.51
N GLN A 59 -18.82 -13.60 17.34
CA GLN A 59 -17.91 -13.89 16.23
C GLN A 59 -17.15 -15.19 16.45
N SER A 60 -16.76 -15.49 17.68
CA SER A 60 -16.20 -16.79 18.06
C SER A 60 -17.14 -17.96 17.77
N LYS A 61 -18.45 -17.85 18.06
CA LYS A 61 -19.46 -18.88 17.73
C LYS A 61 -19.75 -19.02 16.23
N ARG A 62 -19.65 -17.94 15.45
CA ARG A 62 -19.83 -17.98 13.99
C ARG A 62 -18.66 -18.71 13.31
N ALA A 63 -17.44 -18.50 13.78
CA ALA A 63 -16.28 -19.19 13.25
C ALA A 63 -16.33 -20.71 13.53
N SER A 64 -16.77 -21.13 14.71
CA SER A 64 -16.97 -22.57 15.03
C SER A 64 -18.17 -23.22 14.32
N ALA A 65 -19.20 -22.46 13.97
CA ALA A 65 -20.37 -22.96 13.23
C ALA A 65 -20.14 -23.05 11.70
N SER A 66 -19.18 -22.29 11.14
CA SER A 66 -18.83 -22.38 9.72
C SER A 66 -17.92 -23.57 9.40
N SER A 67 -17.37 -24.27 10.38
CA SER A 67 -16.55 -25.47 10.18
C SER A 67 -17.37 -26.77 10.07
N SER A 68 -18.71 -26.75 10.24
CA SER A 68 -19.54 -27.95 10.27
C SER A 68 -20.76 -27.96 9.34
N ASN A 69 -20.73 -27.42 8.15
CA ASN A 69 -21.61 -27.79 7.02
C ASN A 69 -21.61 -26.70 5.94
N VAL A 70 -20.76 -26.78 4.96
CA VAL A 70 -21.08 -26.42 3.57
C VAL A 70 -20.21 -27.29 2.67
N GLY A 71 -20.88 -28.10 1.82
CA GLY A 71 -20.23 -28.85 0.77
C GLY A 71 -19.31 -27.94 -0.06
N SER A 72 -18.13 -28.44 -0.31
CA SER A 72 -17.01 -27.77 -0.94
C SER A 72 -17.33 -27.10 -2.29
N ALA A 73 -17.66 -25.84 -2.27
CA ALA A 73 -17.10 -24.93 -3.25
C ALA A 73 -15.88 -24.33 -2.58
N LYS A 74 -14.69 -24.82 -2.92
CA LYS A 74 -13.42 -24.20 -2.54
C LYS A 74 -13.47 -22.73 -2.99
N ARG A 75 -13.72 -21.80 -2.04
CA ARG A 75 -13.19 -20.46 -2.21
C ARG A 75 -11.69 -20.65 -2.36
N PRO A 76 -11.04 -20.11 -3.40
CA PRO A 76 -9.59 -20.14 -3.44
C PRO A 76 -9.11 -19.51 -2.14
N SER A 77 -8.28 -20.23 -1.39
CA SER A 77 -7.57 -19.70 -0.24
C SER A 77 -6.77 -18.49 -0.76
N ILE A 78 -7.19 -17.31 -0.34
CA ILE A 78 -6.45 -16.07 -0.62
C ILE A 78 -5.17 -16.17 0.22
N GLY A 79 -4.06 -16.48 -0.40
CA GLY A 79 -2.73 -16.45 0.22
C GLY A 79 -2.08 -17.82 0.26
N ASP A 80 -1.01 -18.01 -0.32
CA ASP A 80 0.28 -18.61 -0.02
C ASP A 80 1.18 -18.68 -1.26
N THR A 81 0.62 -18.82 -2.46
CA THR A 81 1.41 -18.95 -3.69
C THR A 81 1.68 -17.62 -4.41
N SER A 82 0.97 -16.54 -4.06
CA SER A 82 1.02 -15.28 -4.81
C SER A 82 2.23 -14.39 -4.49
N TRP A 83 2.90 -14.62 -3.35
CA TRP A 83 3.98 -13.75 -2.87
C TRP A 83 5.39 -14.30 -3.00
N GLU A 84 5.56 -15.56 -3.39
CA GLU A 84 6.92 -16.09 -3.62
C GLU A 84 7.62 -15.28 -4.71
N ALA A 85 8.73 -14.65 -4.32
CA ALA A 85 9.60 -13.95 -5.25
C ALA A 85 10.29 -15.00 -6.15
N LYS A 86 10.15 -14.85 -7.46
CA LYS A 86 10.78 -15.77 -8.45
C LYS A 86 12.27 -15.53 -8.60
N VAL A 87 12.76 -14.37 -8.20
CA VAL A 87 14.15 -13.94 -8.26
C VAL A 87 14.53 -13.18 -6.99
N SER A 88 15.82 -13.05 -6.70
CA SER A 88 16.27 -12.25 -5.56
C SER A 88 15.93 -10.76 -5.76
N ILE A 89 15.72 -10.03 -4.65
CA ILE A 89 15.49 -8.59 -4.70
C ILE A 89 16.66 -7.85 -5.35
N GLN A 90 17.88 -8.32 -5.19
CA GLN A 90 19.10 -7.73 -5.76
C GLN A 90 19.12 -7.81 -7.28
N ASP A 91 18.70 -8.95 -7.84
CA ASP A 91 18.63 -9.15 -9.28
C ASP A 91 17.50 -8.34 -9.91
N GLU A 92 16.32 -8.29 -9.24
CA GLU A 92 15.20 -7.53 -9.76
C GLU A 92 15.37 -6.01 -9.56
N ASN A 93 15.96 -5.53 -8.49
CA ASN A 93 16.11 -4.09 -8.23
C ASN A 93 16.75 -3.33 -9.39
N ARG A 94 17.79 -3.90 -10.01
CA ARG A 94 18.44 -3.24 -11.17
C ARG A 94 17.53 -3.18 -12.39
N ARG A 95 16.73 -4.23 -12.61
CA ARG A 95 15.74 -4.30 -13.71
C ARG A 95 14.56 -3.38 -13.43
N ALA A 96 14.00 -3.46 -12.21
CA ALA A 96 12.90 -2.63 -11.74
C ALA A 96 13.23 -1.13 -11.85
N TYR A 97 14.45 -0.73 -11.48
CA TYR A 97 14.90 0.65 -11.61
C TYR A 97 14.91 1.14 -13.06
N LYS A 98 15.45 0.34 -13.98
CA LYS A 98 15.47 0.68 -15.40
C LYS A 98 14.06 0.76 -15.98
N ALA A 99 13.21 -0.23 -15.65
CA ALA A 99 11.81 -0.27 -16.06
C ALA A 99 11.06 0.94 -15.52
N PHE A 100 11.16 1.22 -14.22
CA PHE A 100 10.48 2.35 -13.58
C PHE A 100 10.88 3.70 -14.17
N ARG A 101 12.19 3.93 -14.41
CA ARG A 101 12.66 5.17 -15.06
C ARG A 101 12.14 5.31 -16.49
N LYS A 102 12.13 4.23 -17.27
CA LYS A 102 11.56 4.22 -18.63
C LYS A 102 10.07 4.53 -18.55
N SER A 103 9.32 3.84 -17.70
CA SER A 103 7.88 4.05 -17.49
C SER A 103 7.57 5.49 -17.08
N ARG A 104 8.33 6.06 -16.14
CA ARG A 104 8.20 7.48 -15.74
C ARG A 104 8.33 8.43 -16.94
N SER A 105 9.36 8.25 -17.76
CA SER A 105 9.56 9.09 -18.93
C SER A 105 8.42 8.97 -19.95
N VAL A 106 7.91 7.76 -20.17
CA VAL A 106 6.77 7.51 -21.06
C VAL A 106 5.49 8.16 -20.50
N VAL A 107 5.21 7.97 -19.21
CA VAL A 107 4.03 8.55 -18.52
C VAL A 107 4.07 10.08 -18.62
N LYS A 108 5.22 10.69 -18.31
CA LYS A 108 5.39 12.13 -18.45
C LYS A 108 5.13 12.58 -19.89
N GLY A 109 5.71 11.90 -20.86
CA GLY A 109 5.57 12.24 -22.27
C GLY A 109 4.11 12.26 -22.73
N PHE A 110 3.31 11.22 -22.44
CA PHE A 110 1.91 11.22 -22.85
C PHE A 110 1.05 12.21 -22.04
N LEU A 111 1.35 12.46 -20.76
CA LEU A 111 0.65 13.49 -19.98
C LEU A 111 0.90 14.89 -20.54
N ASP A 112 2.14 15.21 -20.91
CA ASP A 112 2.50 16.49 -21.53
C ASP A 112 1.83 16.64 -22.90
N GLU A 113 1.79 15.58 -23.71
CA GLU A 113 1.08 15.57 -25.01
C GLU A 113 -0.42 15.87 -24.83
N ILE A 114 -1.08 15.23 -23.85
CA ILE A 114 -2.49 15.48 -23.56
C ILE A 114 -2.70 16.93 -23.08
N ARG A 115 -1.81 17.46 -22.25
CA ARG A 115 -1.86 18.85 -21.80
C ARG A 115 -1.82 19.83 -22.98
N LEU A 116 -1.04 19.53 -24.00
CA LEU A 116 -0.94 20.30 -25.23
C LEU A 116 -2.11 20.10 -26.22
N GLY A 117 -3.08 19.27 -25.86
CA GLY A 117 -4.26 19.01 -26.69
C GLY A 117 -4.19 17.72 -27.52
N GLY A 118 -3.11 16.99 -27.45
CA GLY A 118 -2.93 15.69 -28.08
C GLY A 118 -3.84 14.59 -27.52
N ALA A 119 -3.77 13.41 -28.14
CA ALA A 119 -4.51 12.22 -27.75
C ALA A 119 -3.65 11.27 -26.92
N LEU A 120 -4.28 10.48 -26.03
CA LEU A 120 -3.60 9.43 -25.29
C LEU A 120 -3.13 8.32 -26.24
N ASN A 121 -1.84 7.98 -26.18
CA ASN A 121 -1.31 6.78 -26.79
C ASN A 121 -1.62 5.55 -25.91
N ALA A 122 -2.70 4.84 -26.25
CA ALA A 122 -3.18 3.69 -25.50
C ALA A 122 -2.17 2.53 -25.47
N GLU A 123 -1.41 2.30 -26.53
CA GLU A 123 -0.40 1.24 -26.60
C GLU A 123 0.78 1.53 -25.68
N SER A 124 1.25 2.77 -25.62
CA SER A 124 2.30 3.17 -24.66
C SER A 124 1.85 3.00 -23.22
N ALA A 125 0.59 3.31 -22.91
CA ALA A 125 0.03 3.09 -21.56
C ALA A 125 -0.03 1.60 -21.22
N LYS A 126 -0.54 0.75 -22.12
CA LYS A 126 -0.60 -0.70 -21.92
C LYS A 126 0.80 -1.32 -21.73
N GLN A 127 1.76 -0.95 -22.58
CA GLN A 127 3.13 -1.45 -22.47
C GLN A 127 3.77 -1.03 -21.14
N THR A 128 3.52 0.20 -20.69
CA THR A 128 4.00 0.67 -19.38
C THR A 128 3.43 -0.18 -18.24
N VAL A 129 2.15 -0.51 -18.29
CA VAL A 129 1.50 -1.37 -17.28
C VAL A 129 2.05 -2.79 -17.36
N ASP A 130 2.26 -3.33 -18.55
CA ASP A 130 2.84 -4.67 -18.71
C ASP A 130 4.25 -4.75 -18.11
N ASP A 131 5.12 -3.79 -18.40
CA ASP A 131 6.45 -3.71 -17.80
C ASP A 131 6.38 -3.72 -16.26
N CYS A 132 5.36 -3.04 -15.66
CA CYS A 132 5.13 -3.05 -14.21
C CYS A 132 4.59 -4.40 -13.70
N VAL A 133 3.60 -4.99 -14.38
CA VAL A 133 3.03 -6.31 -14.03
C VAL A 133 4.13 -7.36 -14.02
N GLN A 134 4.93 -7.44 -15.07
CA GLN A 134 6.02 -8.41 -15.16
C GLN A 134 7.04 -8.23 -14.03
N SER A 135 7.37 -7.01 -13.63
CA SER A 135 8.30 -6.76 -12.54
C SER A 135 7.69 -7.17 -11.18
N VAL A 136 6.43 -6.80 -10.90
CA VAL A 136 5.72 -7.20 -9.68
C VAL A 136 5.58 -8.71 -9.57
N LEU A 137 5.33 -9.40 -10.68
CA LEU A 137 5.25 -10.87 -10.71
C LEU A 137 6.59 -11.56 -10.46
N ARG A 138 7.72 -10.90 -10.78
CA ARG A 138 9.06 -11.43 -10.44
C ARG A 138 9.41 -11.17 -8.98
N HIS A 139 9.26 -9.93 -8.52
CA HIS A 139 9.52 -9.55 -7.13
C HIS A 139 8.71 -8.30 -6.73
N PRO A 140 7.69 -8.43 -5.87
CA PRO A 140 6.78 -7.31 -5.55
C PRO A 140 7.51 -6.13 -4.89
N ASP A 141 8.41 -6.37 -3.95
CA ASP A 141 9.09 -5.32 -3.19
C ASP A 141 10.00 -4.44 -4.05
N ALA A 142 10.54 -4.97 -5.16
CA ALA A 142 11.47 -4.23 -6.00
C ALA A 142 10.83 -2.96 -6.61
N LEU A 143 9.60 -3.05 -7.15
CA LEU A 143 8.88 -1.88 -7.65
C LEU A 143 8.26 -1.04 -6.53
N LEU A 144 7.78 -1.67 -5.45
CA LEU A 144 7.27 -0.93 -4.29
C LEU A 144 8.35 -0.02 -3.70
N TRP A 145 9.60 -0.48 -3.70
CA TRP A 145 10.74 0.33 -3.31
C TRP A 145 10.90 1.59 -4.19
N MET A 146 10.67 1.44 -5.52
CA MET A 146 10.78 2.55 -6.47
C MET A 146 9.70 3.63 -6.22
N THR A 147 8.52 3.28 -5.71
CA THR A 147 7.45 4.25 -5.40
C THR A 147 7.83 5.24 -4.29
N LYS A 148 8.85 4.90 -3.47
CA LYS A 148 9.38 5.81 -2.44
C LYS A 148 10.32 6.88 -3.00
N ILE A 149 10.75 6.75 -4.26
CA ILE A 149 11.69 7.66 -4.90
C ILE A 149 10.94 8.66 -5.74
N ARG A 150 10.85 9.88 -5.25
CA ARG A 150 10.08 10.96 -5.90
C ARG A 150 10.99 12.10 -6.32
N GLU A 151 10.64 12.73 -7.43
CA GLU A 151 11.27 13.97 -7.89
C GLU A 151 10.29 15.14 -7.69
N LYS A 152 10.77 16.22 -7.05
CA LYS A 152 9.90 17.35 -6.65
C LYS A 152 9.14 18.02 -7.81
N GLN A 153 9.64 17.93 -9.03
CA GLN A 153 9.08 18.63 -10.20
C GLN A 153 8.11 17.76 -11.05
N GLU A 154 7.94 16.47 -10.74
CA GLU A 154 7.20 15.54 -11.59
C GLU A 154 6.06 14.83 -10.82
N TYR A 155 5.43 15.56 -9.87
CA TYR A 155 4.49 14.97 -8.94
C TYR A 155 3.36 14.16 -9.62
N THR A 156 2.71 14.68 -10.67
CA THR A 156 1.55 14.00 -11.28
C THR A 156 1.95 12.71 -12.02
N SER A 157 3.06 12.70 -12.75
CA SER A 157 3.54 11.50 -13.44
C SER A 157 4.01 10.42 -12.46
N ASP A 158 4.74 10.83 -11.43
CA ASP A 158 5.18 9.94 -10.35
C ASP A 158 3.99 9.32 -9.63
N HIS A 159 3.00 10.14 -9.27
CA HIS A 159 1.79 9.69 -8.61
C HIS A 159 1.01 8.66 -9.46
N CYS A 160 0.74 8.95 -10.73
CA CYS A 160 0.05 8.01 -11.61
C CYS A 160 0.79 6.67 -11.72
N LEU A 161 2.12 6.70 -11.88
CA LEU A 161 2.93 5.49 -11.93
C LEU A 161 2.95 4.73 -10.61
N ASN A 162 3.05 5.43 -9.48
CA ASN A 162 3.01 4.83 -8.16
C ASN A 162 1.67 4.16 -7.87
N VAL A 163 0.55 4.83 -8.19
CA VAL A 163 -0.79 4.26 -8.04
C VAL A 163 -0.95 3.03 -8.94
N CYS A 164 -0.39 3.03 -10.16
CA CYS A 164 -0.34 1.85 -11.02
C CYS A 164 0.39 0.68 -10.33
N VAL A 165 1.62 0.89 -9.85
CA VAL A 165 2.44 -0.15 -9.21
C VAL A 165 1.77 -0.70 -7.95
N LEU A 166 1.28 0.19 -7.09
CA LEU A 166 0.58 -0.18 -5.86
C LEU A 166 -0.72 -0.95 -6.14
N ALA A 167 -1.47 -0.55 -7.18
CA ALA A 167 -2.69 -1.24 -7.60
C ALA A 167 -2.40 -2.64 -8.14
N ILE A 168 -1.33 -2.83 -8.91
CA ILE A 168 -0.88 -4.14 -9.41
C ILE A 168 -0.45 -5.04 -8.23
N ALA A 169 0.34 -4.51 -7.28
CA ALA A 169 0.76 -5.25 -6.11
C ALA A 169 -0.45 -5.67 -5.25
N PHE A 170 -1.42 -4.77 -5.07
CA PHE A 170 -2.66 -5.05 -4.36
C PHE A 170 -3.53 -6.06 -5.11
N GLY A 171 -3.68 -5.92 -6.43
CA GLY A 171 -4.40 -6.88 -7.28
C GLY A 171 -3.81 -8.29 -7.19
N ARG A 172 -2.48 -8.41 -7.22
CA ARG A 172 -1.78 -9.68 -7.01
C ARG A 172 -2.11 -10.29 -5.65
N HIS A 173 -2.13 -9.50 -4.58
CA HIS A 173 -2.53 -9.96 -3.24
C HIS A 173 -3.99 -10.45 -3.22
N LEU A 174 -4.87 -9.80 -3.97
CA LEU A 174 -6.28 -10.21 -4.11
C LEU A 174 -6.48 -11.44 -5.01
N GLY A 175 -5.40 -12.04 -5.54
CA GLY A 175 -5.45 -13.22 -6.40
C GLY A 175 -5.91 -12.95 -7.84
N MET A 176 -5.76 -11.71 -8.32
CA MET A 176 -6.07 -11.34 -9.70
C MET A 176 -5.13 -12.03 -10.68
N ASP A 177 -5.67 -12.50 -11.81
CA ASP A 177 -4.87 -13.03 -12.91
C ASP A 177 -4.15 -11.93 -13.70
N ASP A 178 -3.29 -12.32 -14.64
CA ASP A 178 -2.46 -11.39 -15.41
C ASP A 178 -3.32 -10.38 -16.19
N GLU A 179 -4.48 -10.77 -16.72
CA GLU A 179 -5.39 -9.88 -17.44
C GLU A 179 -6.04 -8.86 -16.49
N GLU A 180 -6.46 -9.30 -15.30
CA GLU A 180 -7.01 -8.42 -14.25
C GLU A 180 -5.95 -7.47 -13.71
N LEU A 181 -4.69 -7.92 -13.55
CA LEU A 181 -3.55 -7.08 -13.17
C LEU A 181 -3.28 -5.98 -14.20
N GLN A 182 -3.35 -6.31 -15.48
CA GLN A 182 -3.27 -5.30 -16.57
C GLN A 182 -4.41 -4.27 -16.45
N LYS A 183 -5.63 -4.72 -16.21
CA LYS A 183 -6.81 -3.83 -16.07
C LYS A 183 -6.68 -2.91 -14.87
N VAL A 184 -6.34 -3.43 -13.68
CA VAL A 184 -6.21 -2.61 -12.47
C VAL A 184 -5.02 -1.66 -12.57
N GLY A 185 -3.91 -2.08 -13.18
CA GLY A 185 -2.76 -1.24 -13.46
C GLY A 185 -3.09 -0.06 -14.39
N LEU A 186 -3.84 -0.31 -15.48
CA LEU A 186 -4.33 0.75 -16.38
C LEU A 186 -5.26 1.72 -15.65
N CYS A 187 -6.16 1.21 -14.80
CA CYS A 187 -7.01 2.03 -13.96
C CYS A 187 -6.17 2.97 -13.07
N GLY A 188 -5.14 2.43 -12.39
CA GLY A 188 -4.24 3.22 -11.56
C GLY A 188 -3.41 4.24 -12.35
N LEU A 189 -2.89 3.85 -13.52
CA LEU A 189 -2.06 4.72 -14.35
C LEU A 189 -2.84 5.94 -14.88
N LEU A 190 -4.11 5.77 -15.20
CA LEU A 190 -4.91 6.76 -15.93
C LEU A 190 -6.00 7.42 -15.09
N HIS A 191 -6.14 7.10 -13.77
CA HIS A 191 -7.21 7.64 -12.94
C HIS A 191 -7.24 9.17 -12.92
N ASP A 192 -6.08 9.79 -12.92
CA ASP A 192 -5.87 11.24 -12.76
C ASP A 192 -5.56 11.97 -14.09
N ILE A 193 -5.69 11.30 -15.23
CA ILE A 193 -5.35 11.88 -16.55
C ILE A 193 -6.08 13.20 -16.84
N GLY A 194 -7.25 13.38 -16.26
CA GLY A 194 -8.06 14.60 -16.40
C GLY A 194 -7.45 15.84 -15.76
N LYS A 195 -6.47 15.69 -14.84
CA LYS A 195 -5.71 16.83 -14.29
C LYS A 195 -4.97 17.63 -15.35
N MET A 196 -4.70 16.99 -16.49
CA MET A 196 -4.07 17.67 -17.64
C MET A 196 -4.97 18.74 -18.29
N ARG A 197 -6.27 18.76 -17.94
CA ARG A 197 -7.24 19.79 -18.40
C ARG A 197 -7.61 20.78 -17.30
N VAL A 198 -7.05 20.64 -16.11
CA VAL A 198 -7.18 21.61 -15.01
C VAL A 198 -6.04 22.63 -15.15
N PRO A 199 -6.29 23.93 -14.91
CA PRO A 199 -5.23 24.94 -14.94
C PRO A 199 -4.08 24.58 -14.02
N VAL A 200 -2.83 24.68 -14.51
CA VAL A 200 -1.64 24.27 -13.79
C VAL A 200 -1.46 25.02 -12.47
N GLU A 201 -1.88 26.29 -12.43
CA GLU A 201 -1.84 27.15 -11.25
C GLU A 201 -2.73 26.61 -10.11
N ILE A 202 -3.76 25.80 -10.44
CA ILE A 202 -4.61 25.14 -9.47
C ILE A 202 -4.01 23.80 -9.03
N VAL A 203 -3.47 23.03 -10.00
CA VAL A 203 -2.88 21.72 -9.72
C VAL A 203 -1.63 21.86 -8.84
N GLU A 204 -0.81 22.87 -9.08
CA GLU A 204 0.47 23.11 -8.40
C GLU A 204 0.40 24.19 -7.32
N LYS A 205 -0.81 24.67 -6.98
CA LYS A 205 -0.99 25.75 -5.99
C LYS A 205 -0.36 25.36 -4.65
N PRO A 206 0.56 26.16 -4.13
CA PRO A 206 1.04 25.97 -2.78
C PRO A 206 -0.05 26.40 -1.78
N GLY A 207 -0.52 25.46 -0.93
CA GLY A 207 -1.52 25.71 0.08
C GLY A 207 -2.94 25.25 -0.29
N ARG A 208 -3.93 25.65 0.51
CA ARG A 208 -5.31 25.19 0.35
C ARG A 208 -6.00 25.84 -0.85
N LEU A 209 -6.78 25.04 -1.57
CA LEU A 209 -7.66 25.53 -2.63
C LEU A 209 -8.88 26.26 -2.04
N THR A 210 -9.27 27.36 -2.65
CA THR A 210 -10.56 28.00 -2.38
C THR A 210 -11.71 27.12 -2.87
N PRO A 211 -12.98 27.34 -2.43
CA PRO A 211 -14.12 26.54 -2.91
C PRO A 211 -14.27 26.54 -4.44
N LYS A 212 -13.99 27.68 -5.10
CA LYS A 212 -14.02 27.78 -6.57
C LYS A 212 -12.93 26.95 -7.23
N GLU A 213 -11.70 27.06 -6.75
CA GLU A 213 -10.57 26.27 -7.25
C GLU A 213 -10.77 24.77 -6.98
N MET A 214 -11.32 24.39 -5.82
CA MET A 214 -11.68 23.02 -5.51
C MET A 214 -12.73 22.48 -6.48
N SER A 215 -13.70 23.28 -6.91
CA SER A 215 -14.68 22.88 -7.92
C SER A 215 -14.00 22.59 -9.27
N LEU A 216 -13.04 23.44 -9.67
CA LEU A 216 -12.25 23.22 -10.89
C LEU A 216 -11.36 21.99 -10.77
N MET A 217 -10.72 21.78 -9.61
CA MET A 217 -9.93 20.59 -9.34
C MET A 217 -10.79 19.33 -9.45
N LYS A 218 -11.98 19.28 -8.84
CA LYS A 218 -12.90 18.14 -8.90
C LYS A 218 -13.34 17.79 -10.33
N ALA A 219 -13.34 18.77 -11.24
CA ALA A 219 -13.70 18.54 -12.64
C ALA A 219 -12.72 17.61 -13.37
N HIS A 220 -11.50 17.31 -12.80
CA HIS A 220 -10.57 16.36 -13.43
C HIS A 220 -11.21 14.99 -13.63
N THR A 221 -12.12 14.55 -12.78
CA THR A 221 -12.84 13.27 -12.94
C THR A 221 -13.67 13.24 -14.21
N VAL A 222 -14.39 14.33 -14.49
CA VAL A 222 -15.18 14.49 -15.72
C VAL A 222 -14.27 14.64 -16.95
N HIS A 223 -13.19 15.40 -16.82
CA HIS A 223 -12.20 15.56 -17.88
C HIS A 223 -11.52 14.23 -18.21
N GLY A 224 -11.12 13.47 -17.20
CA GLY A 224 -10.51 12.14 -17.37
C GLY A 224 -11.44 11.18 -18.10
N ARG A 225 -12.70 11.08 -17.65
CA ARG A 225 -13.73 10.31 -18.34
C ARG A 225 -13.83 10.70 -19.83
N ASN A 226 -13.93 11.98 -20.13
CA ASN A 226 -14.11 12.46 -21.51
C ASN A 226 -12.87 12.19 -22.38
N LEU A 227 -11.66 12.35 -21.83
CA LEU A 227 -10.41 12.02 -22.51
C LEU A 227 -10.35 10.52 -22.85
N LEU A 228 -10.68 9.66 -21.88
CA LEU A 228 -10.61 8.21 -22.06
C LEU A 228 -11.73 7.66 -22.96
N LEU A 229 -12.90 8.29 -23.01
CA LEU A 229 -13.96 7.95 -23.98
C LEU A 229 -13.51 8.16 -25.42
N SER A 230 -12.64 9.12 -25.69
CA SER A 230 -12.09 9.37 -27.03
C SER A 230 -10.95 8.42 -27.39
N ALA A 231 -10.30 7.80 -26.41
CA ALA A 231 -9.22 6.85 -26.60
C ALA A 231 -9.78 5.45 -26.91
N ARG A 232 -9.81 5.09 -28.18
CA ARG A 232 -10.24 3.74 -28.63
C ARG A 232 -9.25 2.69 -28.12
N SER A 233 -9.73 1.47 -27.89
CA SER A 233 -8.93 0.29 -27.48
C SER A 233 -8.48 0.21 -26.01
N LEU A 234 -8.97 1.05 -25.11
CA LEU A 234 -8.76 0.87 -23.66
C LEU A 234 -9.85 0.01 -23.04
N TYR A 235 -9.51 -0.61 -21.90
CA TYR A 235 -10.48 -1.28 -21.06
C TYR A 235 -11.49 -0.26 -20.52
N THR A 236 -12.78 -0.54 -20.70
CA THR A 236 -13.87 0.41 -20.35
C THR A 236 -13.93 0.76 -18.87
N GLY A 237 -13.50 -0.17 -17.99
CA GLY A 237 -13.38 0.10 -16.55
C GLY A 237 -12.44 1.24 -16.21
N THR A 238 -11.44 1.53 -17.07
CA THR A 238 -10.54 2.69 -16.88
C THR A 238 -11.31 4.01 -16.90
N ILE A 239 -12.33 4.11 -17.79
CA ILE A 239 -13.20 5.27 -17.90
C ILE A 239 -14.03 5.46 -16.63
N ASP A 240 -14.60 4.36 -16.11
CA ASP A 240 -15.36 4.40 -14.87
C ASP A 240 -14.49 4.79 -13.68
N VAL A 241 -13.29 4.22 -13.57
CA VAL A 241 -12.35 4.55 -12.48
C VAL A 241 -11.93 6.02 -12.53
N ALA A 242 -11.55 6.54 -13.70
CA ALA A 242 -11.20 7.97 -13.83
C ALA A 242 -12.36 8.88 -13.40
N TYR A 243 -13.61 8.45 -13.60
CA TYR A 243 -14.80 9.19 -13.21
C TYR A 243 -15.18 9.01 -11.74
N SER A 244 -14.80 7.89 -11.08
CA SER A 244 -15.39 7.44 -9.81
C SER A 244 -14.39 7.25 -8.68
N HIS A 245 -13.07 7.38 -8.90
CA HIS A 245 -12.06 7.09 -7.86
C HIS A 245 -12.11 8.04 -6.63
N HIS A 246 -12.90 9.10 -6.70
CA HIS A 246 -13.22 9.97 -5.57
C HIS A 246 -14.63 9.77 -4.99
N GLU A 247 -15.34 8.74 -5.44
CA GLU A 247 -16.59 8.33 -4.78
C GLU A 247 -16.25 7.65 -3.44
N ARG A 248 -17.18 7.77 -2.47
CA ARG A 248 -17.01 7.29 -1.11
C ARG A 248 -18.12 6.29 -0.78
N MET A 249 -17.83 5.31 0.07
CA MET A 249 -18.80 4.30 0.48
C MET A 249 -20.03 4.90 1.19
N ASP A 250 -19.88 6.06 1.88
CA ASP A 250 -20.93 6.81 2.56
C ASP A 250 -21.81 7.65 1.60
N GLY A 251 -21.42 7.81 0.33
CA GLY A 251 -22.12 8.62 -0.68
C GLY A 251 -21.77 10.11 -0.63
N GLU A 252 -20.80 10.52 0.19
CA GLU A 252 -20.33 11.92 0.28
C GLU A 252 -19.17 12.22 -0.70
N GLY A 253 -18.89 11.29 -1.61
CA GLY A 253 -17.89 11.45 -2.66
C GLY A 253 -18.31 12.36 -3.80
N TYR A 254 -17.53 12.38 -4.84
CA TYR A 254 -17.80 13.12 -6.08
C TYR A 254 -17.29 12.35 -7.32
N PRO A 255 -17.79 12.65 -8.52
CA PRO A 255 -18.70 13.72 -8.91
C PRO A 255 -20.19 13.34 -8.82
N ARG A 256 -20.52 12.05 -8.70
CA ARG A 256 -21.88 11.51 -8.80
C ARG A 256 -22.56 11.26 -7.45
N LYS A 257 -21.82 11.29 -6.36
CA LYS A 257 -22.28 10.93 -5.00
C LYS A 257 -22.91 9.53 -4.95
N LEU A 258 -22.19 8.56 -5.52
CA LEU A 258 -22.64 7.18 -5.58
C LEU A 258 -22.64 6.56 -4.19
N LYS A 259 -23.67 5.77 -3.90
CA LYS A 259 -23.66 4.85 -2.76
C LYS A 259 -22.77 3.65 -3.06
N ALA A 260 -22.37 2.94 -2.01
CA ALA A 260 -21.47 1.80 -2.08
C ALA A 260 -21.82 0.81 -3.23
N SER A 261 -23.09 0.46 -3.41
CA SER A 261 -23.53 -0.47 -4.47
C SER A 261 -23.29 0.03 -5.91
N GLY A 262 -23.11 1.34 -6.09
CA GLY A 262 -22.86 1.96 -7.40
C GLY A 262 -21.38 2.14 -7.74
N ILE A 263 -20.46 1.85 -6.81
CA ILE A 263 -19.02 2.02 -7.01
C ILE A 263 -18.42 0.68 -7.43
N SER A 264 -17.77 0.64 -8.60
CA SER A 264 -17.15 -0.58 -9.12
C SER A 264 -15.99 -1.06 -8.23
N ARG A 265 -15.68 -2.37 -8.28
CA ARG A 265 -14.57 -2.95 -7.51
C ARG A 265 -13.24 -2.26 -7.82
N TYR A 266 -12.95 -1.99 -9.09
CA TYR A 266 -11.72 -1.30 -9.48
C TYR A 266 -11.66 0.13 -8.95
N ALA A 267 -12.78 0.87 -8.98
CA ALA A 267 -12.82 2.21 -8.40
C ALA A 267 -12.54 2.19 -6.89
N ARG A 268 -13.13 1.25 -6.14
CA ARG A 268 -12.84 1.08 -4.69
C ARG A 268 -11.37 0.76 -4.42
N ILE A 269 -10.76 -0.11 -5.23
CA ILE A 269 -9.33 -0.44 -5.13
C ILE A 269 -8.50 0.82 -5.35
N ILE A 270 -8.74 1.55 -6.44
CA ILE A 270 -7.95 2.73 -6.78
C ILE A 270 -8.16 3.86 -5.77
N THR A 271 -9.36 4.05 -5.22
CA THR A 271 -9.60 5.03 -4.13
C THR A 271 -8.69 4.81 -2.93
N ILE A 272 -8.49 3.55 -2.51
CA ILE A 272 -7.62 3.21 -1.37
C ILE A 272 -6.15 3.47 -1.72
N VAL A 273 -5.73 3.01 -2.89
CA VAL A 273 -4.34 3.12 -3.35
C VAL A 273 -3.93 4.56 -3.59
N ASP A 274 -4.80 5.35 -4.25
CA ASP A 274 -4.62 6.79 -4.46
C ASP A 274 -4.47 7.54 -3.13
N ALA A 275 -5.38 7.30 -2.19
CA ALA A 275 -5.33 7.92 -0.88
C ALA A 275 -4.03 7.59 -0.12
N TYR A 276 -3.57 6.33 -0.18
CA TYR A 276 -2.31 5.92 0.44
C TYR A 276 -1.11 6.63 -0.18
N ASP A 277 -0.99 6.62 -1.53
CA ASP A 277 0.11 7.30 -2.21
C ASP A 277 0.08 8.80 -1.94
N ALA A 278 -1.11 9.40 -1.96
CA ALA A 278 -1.32 10.81 -1.66
C ALA A 278 -0.90 11.21 -0.23
N MET A 279 -1.17 10.38 0.76
CA MET A 279 -0.79 10.62 2.15
C MET A 279 0.70 10.42 2.42
N THR A 280 1.34 9.48 1.73
CA THR A 280 2.76 9.17 1.93
C THR A 280 3.70 10.03 1.05
N ALA A 281 3.16 10.87 0.18
CA ALA A 281 3.88 11.82 -0.64
C ALA A 281 4.09 13.16 0.05
N GLU A 282 5.28 13.75 -0.09
CA GLU A 282 5.48 15.17 0.19
C GLU A 282 4.81 15.99 -0.92
N ARG A 283 3.87 16.86 -0.57
CA ARG A 283 3.15 17.74 -1.50
C ARG A 283 3.42 19.20 -1.17
N CYS A 284 3.24 20.08 -2.15
CA CYS A 284 3.43 21.52 -1.95
C CYS A 284 2.53 22.13 -0.86
N TYR A 285 1.46 21.43 -0.46
CA TYR A 285 0.47 21.88 0.53
C TYR A 285 0.33 20.94 1.76
N SER A 286 1.06 19.82 1.82
CA SER A 286 1.01 18.91 2.98
C SER A 286 2.33 18.15 3.16
N ALA A 287 2.79 18.03 4.41
CA ALA A 287 3.89 17.14 4.75
C ALA A 287 3.49 15.67 4.48
N ALA A 288 4.48 14.86 4.09
CA ALA A 288 4.30 13.43 3.98
C ALA A 288 3.97 12.81 5.35
N ARG A 289 3.22 11.72 5.34
CA ARG A 289 3.00 10.84 6.50
C ARG A 289 3.83 9.58 6.36
N THR A 290 4.14 8.95 7.48
CA THR A 290 4.71 7.61 7.46
C THR A 290 3.70 6.60 6.90
N SER A 291 4.19 5.47 6.39
CA SER A 291 3.31 4.39 5.92
C SER A 291 2.32 3.96 7.00
N THR A 292 2.80 3.84 8.24
CA THR A 292 1.99 3.44 9.40
C THR A 292 0.86 4.44 9.68
N GLU A 293 1.15 5.76 9.66
CA GLU A 293 0.11 6.79 9.85
C GLU A 293 -0.93 6.78 8.74
N ALA A 294 -0.51 6.57 7.47
CA ALA A 294 -1.44 6.47 6.35
C ALA A 294 -2.34 5.24 6.47
N LEU A 295 -1.80 4.08 6.87
CA LEU A 295 -2.59 2.87 7.11
C LEU A 295 -3.56 3.02 8.28
N LYS A 296 -3.19 3.75 9.36
CA LYS A 296 -4.11 4.11 10.45
C LYS A 296 -5.34 4.87 9.95
N ILE A 297 -5.14 5.83 9.06
CA ILE A 297 -6.23 6.62 8.47
C ILE A 297 -7.13 5.73 7.59
N ILE A 298 -6.53 4.90 6.72
CA ILE A 298 -7.30 3.97 5.89
C ILE A 298 -8.14 3.03 6.75
N TYR A 299 -7.57 2.53 7.84
CA TYR A 299 -8.30 1.68 8.80
C TYR A 299 -9.44 2.42 9.49
N ALA A 300 -9.21 3.65 9.95
CA ALA A 300 -10.22 4.47 10.64
C ALA A 300 -11.41 4.82 9.73
N ASP A 301 -11.14 5.12 8.46
CA ASP A 301 -12.14 5.56 7.48
C ASP A 301 -12.79 4.41 6.70
N ARG A 302 -12.51 3.14 7.08
CA ARG A 302 -13.17 1.98 6.45
C ARG A 302 -14.67 1.96 6.72
N GLY A 303 -15.45 1.63 5.71
CA GLY A 303 -16.91 1.62 5.76
C GLY A 303 -17.55 2.99 5.53
N THR A 304 -16.78 4.07 5.61
CA THR A 304 -17.22 5.44 5.28
C THR A 304 -16.60 5.93 3.99
N HIS A 305 -15.30 6.14 3.98
CA HIS A 305 -14.56 6.52 2.77
C HIS A 305 -14.22 5.28 1.94
N PHE A 306 -13.62 4.28 2.56
CA PHE A 306 -13.07 3.09 1.91
C PHE A 306 -13.97 1.87 2.07
N ASP A 307 -13.92 0.97 1.08
CA ASP A 307 -14.50 -0.36 1.21
C ASP A 307 -13.85 -1.09 2.39
N PRO A 308 -14.64 -1.61 3.35
CA PRO A 308 -14.08 -2.12 4.60
C PRO A 308 -13.20 -3.36 4.40
N ASP A 309 -13.59 -4.27 3.51
CA ASP A 309 -12.84 -5.51 3.28
C ASP A 309 -11.58 -5.23 2.46
N LEU A 310 -11.69 -4.41 1.40
CA LEU A 310 -10.53 -4.03 0.60
C LEU A 310 -9.53 -3.17 1.39
N ALA A 311 -9.98 -2.32 2.31
CA ALA A 311 -9.09 -1.56 3.19
C ALA A 311 -8.23 -2.48 4.07
N LEU A 312 -8.84 -3.53 4.65
CA LEU A 312 -8.12 -4.52 5.46
C LEU A 312 -7.11 -5.32 4.62
N GLU A 313 -7.53 -5.77 3.43
CA GLU A 313 -6.63 -6.49 2.52
C GLU A 313 -5.49 -5.60 2.01
N PHE A 314 -5.74 -4.30 1.79
CA PHE A 314 -4.68 -3.36 1.42
C PHE A 314 -3.65 -3.16 2.55
N ILE A 315 -4.11 -3.05 3.80
CA ILE A 315 -3.23 -2.97 4.98
C ILE A 315 -2.35 -4.22 5.07
N LYS A 316 -2.90 -5.40 4.82
CA LYS A 316 -2.14 -6.65 4.74
C LYS A 316 -1.13 -6.63 3.59
N THR A 317 -1.51 -6.09 2.43
CA THR A 317 -0.64 -6.00 1.25
C THR A 317 0.59 -5.15 1.52
N ILE A 318 0.39 -3.95 2.05
CA ILE A 318 1.49 -3.00 2.32
C ILE A 318 2.34 -3.47 3.49
N GLY A 319 1.72 -4.04 4.52
CA GLY A 319 2.38 -4.42 5.76
C GLY A 319 2.75 -3.21 6.63
N LEU A 320 3.23 -3.48 7.84
CA LEU A 320 3.60 -2.43 8.79
C LEU A 320 4.84 -1.66 8.35
N TYR A 321 5.80 -2.35 7.77
CA TYR A 321 7.11 -1.82 7.39
C TYR A 321 7.39 -2.13 5.93
N PRO A 322 6.76 -1.41 4.98
CA PRO A 322 6.98 -1.66 3.57
C PRO A 322 8.41 -1.36 3.14
N ALA A 323 8.86 -2.04 2.10
CA ALA A 323 10.17 -1.83 1.51
C ALA A 323 10.42 -0.34 1.19
N GLY A 324 11.61 0.16 1.53
CA GLY A 324 11.96 1.57 1.45
C GLY A 324 11.56 2.40 2.69
N SER A 325 11.03 1.80 3.76
CA SER A 325 10.77 2.50 5.03
C SER A 325 12.06 2.69 5.83
N LEU A 326 12.25 3.88 6.38
CA LEU A 326 13.31 4.16 7.34
C LEU A 326 12.80 3.82 8.74
N VAL A 327 13.52 2.95 9.46
CA VAL A 327 13.08 2.41 10.75
C VAL A 327 14.14 2.58 11.82
N GLU A 328 13.72 2.82 13.06
CA GLU A 328 14.54 2.81 14.25
C GLU A 328 14.22 1.57 15.09
N LEU A 329 15.25 0.89 15.56
CA LEU A 329 15.13 -0.28 16.42
C LEU A 329 15.08 0.12 17.89
N TYR A 330 14.59 -0.77 18.76
CA TYR A 330 14.66 -0.55 20.21
C TYR A 330 16.10 -0.45 20.74
N SER A 331 17.05 -1.08 20.04
CA SER A 331 18.49 -0.93 20.32
C SER A 331 19.05 0.45 19.98
N GLY A 332 18.30 1.28 19.29
CA GLY A 332 18.66 2.63 18.89
C GLY A 332 19.25 2.76 17.50
N GLU A 333 19.62 1.69 16.84
CA GLU A 333 20.13 1.72 15.46
C GLU A 333 19.03 2.14 14.47
N VAL A 334 19.46 2.68 13.32
CA VAL A 334 18.56 3.09 12.24
C VAL A 334 18.90 2.32 10.97
N GLY A 335 17.87 1.81 10.32
CA GLY A 335 18.02 1.04 9.09
C GLY A 335 16.93 1.32 8.07
N LEU A 336 17.15 0.81 6.87
CA LEU A 336 16.23 0.90 5.74
C LEU A 336 15.65 -0.50 5.46
N VAL A 337 14.34 -0.63 5.42
CA VAL A 337 13.68 -1.89 5.03
C VAL A 337 13.99 -2.18 3.57
N ILE A 338 14.62 -3.31 3.32
CA ILE A 338 15.01 -3.74 1.96
C ILE A 338 14.07 -4.80 1.38
N GLU A 339 13.50 -5.65 2.23
CA GLU A 339 12.61 -6.73 1.83
C GLU A 339 11.60 -6.99 2.94
N THR A 340 10.32 -7.19 2.57
CA THR A 340 9.27 -7.55 3.51
C THR A 340 9.28 -9.05 3.79
N ASN A 341 8.84 -9.46 4.99
CA ASN A 341 8.66 -10.87 5.32
C ASN A 341 7.17 -11.21 5.32
N HIS A 342 6.77 -12.20 4.52
CA HIS A 342 5.36 -12.54 4.37
C HIS A 342 4.83 -13.39 5.52
N LYS A 343 5.69 -14.20 6.14
CA LYS A 343 5.33 -15.03 7.31
C LYS A 343 5.30 -14.19 8.57
N TRP A 344 6.35 -13.40 8.81
CA TRP A 344 6.47 -12.51 9.97
C TRP A 344 6.54 -11.05 9.51
N ARG A 345 5.39 -10.46 9.21
CA ARG A 345 5.26 -9.14 8.57
C ARG A 345 5.84 -7.98 9.39
N HIS A 346 6.06 -8.19 10.68
CA HIS A 346 6.71 -7.25 11.59
C HIS A 346 8.24 -7.41 11.66
N LEU A 347 8.80 -8.44 11.00
CA LEU A 347 10.22 -8.78 11.00
C LEU A 347 10.82 -8.76 9.59
N PRO A 348 10.91 -7.58 8.96
CA PRO A 348 11.49 -7.44 7.63
C PRO A 348 13.02 -7.62 7.65
N LYS A 349 13.63 -7.72 6.47
CA LYS A 349 15.08 -7.52 6.31
C LYS A 349 15.39 -6.04 6.20
N ILE A 350 16.36 -5.58 6.97
CA ILE A 350 16.78 -4.18 6.99
C ILE A 350 18.26 -4.05 6.67
N LEU A 351 18.61 -2.93 6.06
CA LEU A 351 19.98 -2.48 5.88
C LEU A 351 20.30 -1.47 6.99
N LEU A 352 21.13 -1.84 7.96
CA LEU A 352 21.57 -0.91 9.00
C LEU A 352 22.46 0.19 8.39
N LEU A 353 22.20 1.43 8.79
CA LEU A 353 22.84 2.64 8.28
C LEU A 353 23.48 3.48 9.39
N LEU A 354 22.83 3.53 10.56
CA LEU A 354 23.32 4.28 11.72
C LEU A 354 23.35 3.35 12.94
N ASP A 355 24.35 3.58 13.79
CA ASP A 355 24.46 2.94 15.09
C ASP A 355 23.49 3.52 16.14
N GLU A 356 23.57 3.04 17.36
CA GLU A 356 22.76 3.49 18.51
C GLU A 356 22.94 4.97 18.85
N ASN A 357 24.11 5.55 18.51
CA ASN A 357 24.45 6.96 18.70
C ASN A 357 24.09 7.82 17.46
N LYS A 358 23.39 7.25 16.47
CA LYS A 358 23.02 7.90 15.20
C LYS A 358 24.24 8.29 14.34
N GLN A 359 25.38 7.63 14.53
CA GLN A 359 26.56 7.79 13.67
C GLN A 359 26.53 6.78 12.54
N GLN A 360 27.08 7.13 11.39
CA GLN A 360 27.17 6.22 10.25
C GLN A 360 27.96 4.97 10.64
N CYS A 361 27.39 3.81 10.43
CA CYS A 361 28.03 2.52 10.63
C CYS A 361 28.31 1.82 9.30
N LYS A 362 29.09 0.73 9.36
CA LYS A 362 29.26 -0.13 8.20
C LYS A 362 27.93 -0.75 7.82
N GLU A 363 27.52 -0.59 6.57
CA GLU A 363 26.31 -1.19 6.03
C GLU A 363 26.27 -2.70 6.29
N LYS A 364 25.22 -3.18 6.97
CA LYS A 364 25.01 -4.58 7.32
C LYS A 364 23.55 -4.92 7.12
N ILE A 365 23.28 -6.04 6.45
CA ILE A 365 21.93 -6.60 6.37
C ILE A 365 21.63 -7.32 7.68
N LEU A 366 20.46 -7.04 8.22
CA LEU A 366 19.90 -7.70 9.38
C LEU A 366 18.55 -8.30 8.98
N ASP A 367 18.42 -9.61 9.04
CA ASP A 367 17.15 -10.30 8.86
C ASP A 367 16.49 -10.43 10.23
N LEU A 368 15.43 -9.63 10.44
CA LEU A 368 14.76 -9.61 11.75
C LEU A 368 13.99 -10.90 12.03
N SER A 369 13.73 -11.74 11.04
CA SER A 369 13.07 -13.03 11.26
C SER A 369 13.86 -13.97 12.15
N PHE A 370 15.18 -13.77 12.33
CA PHE A 370 15.99 -14.49 13.28
C PHE A 370 15.67 -14.20 14.75
N ILE A 371 14.81 -13.21 15.01
CA ILE A 371 14.26 -12.99 16.36
C ILE A 371 13.36 -14.16 16.76
N GLU A 372 12.56 -14.69 15.84
CA GLU A 372 11.67 -15.84 16.08
C GLU A 372 12.43 -17.13 16.40
N SER A 373 13.61 -17.34 15.82
CA SER A 373 14.48 -18.48 16.14
C SER A 373 15.34 -18.28 17.39
N GLY A 374 15.33 -17.08 17.97
CA GLY A 374 16.19 -16.72 19.11
C GLY A 374 17.64 -16.40 18.74
N ASP A 375 17.99 -16.42 17.45
CA ASP A 375 19.34 -16.09 16.98
C ASP A 375 19.63 -14.60 16.99
N LEU A 376 18.58 -13.77 17.07
CA LEU A 376 18.66 -12.31 17.18
C LEU A 376 17.86 -11.82 18.40
N PRO A 377 18.44 -11.00 19.30
CA PRO A 377 17.72 -10.49 20.48
C PRO A 377 16.57 -9.55 20.16
N ASN A 378 15.50 -9.53 20.97
CA ASN A 378 14.30 -8.68 20.83
C ASN A 378 14.60 -7.17 20.80
N ARG A 379 15.76 -6.73 21.30
CA ARG A 379 16.18 -5.33 21.21
C ARG A 379 16.28 -4.83 19.75
N PHE A 380 16.35 -5.73 18.78
CA PHE A 380 16.36 -5.40 17.35
C PHE A 380 14.97 -5.31 16.73
N LEU A 381 13.89 -5.47 17.50
CA LEU A 381 12.54 -5.15 17.04
C LEU A 381 12.45 -3.68 16.61
N ILE A 382 11.59 -3.41 15.64
CA ILE A 382 11.36 -2.06 15.14
C ILE A 382 10.55 -1.28 16.18
N LYS A 383 11.11 -0.16 16.64
CA LYS A 383 10.48 0.76 17.59
C LYS A 383 9.52 1.73 16.88
N GLN A 384 9.95 2.28 15.74
CA GLN A 384 9.15 3.25 14.99
C GLN A 384 9.63 3.44 13.55
N VAL A 385 8.75 4.00 12.72
CA VAL A 385 9.02 4.39 11.33
C VAL A 385 9.28 5.88 11.26
N TRP A 386 10.31 6.28 10.53
CA TRP A 386 10.68 7.66 10.28
C TRP A 386 10.35 8.08 8.84
N LEU A 387 10.18 9.39 8.63
CA LEU A 387 10.02 9.95 7.29
C LEU A 387 11.34 9.90 6.51
N ASP A 388 11.25 9.80 5.19
CA ASP A 388 12.41 9.95 4.30
C ASP A 388 13.06 11.32 4.51
N GLY A 389 14.38 11.34 4.63
CA GLY A 389 15.15 12.53 4.98
C GLY A 389 15.45 12.69 6.47
N SER A 390 14.84 11.93 7.37
CA SER A 390 15.22 11.89 8.78
C SER A 390 16.67 11.45 8.94
N PHE A 391 17.36 11.99 9.93
CA PHE A 391 18.80 11.77 10.17
C PHE A 391 19.70 12.11 8.97
N GLY A 392 19.22 12.90 7.99
CA GLY A 392 19.93 13.17 6.73
C GLY A 392 19.95 12.02 5.74
N LEU A 393 19.24 10.91 6.03
CA LEU A 393 19.16 9.72 5.18
C LEU A 393 18.01 9.87 4.17
N ARG A 394 18.32 9.71 2.88
CA ARG A 394 17.31 9.72 1.81
C ARG A 394 17.35 8.41 1.03
N VAL A 395 16.21 7.78 0.91
CA VAL A 395 16.02 6.50 0.18
C VAL A 395 16.63 6.54 -1.22
N ARG A 396 16.45 7.65 -1.94
CA ARG A 396 17.01 7.87 -3.28
C ARG A 396 18.54 7.77 -3.37
N ASP A 397 19.26 8.08 -2.30
CA ASP A 397 20.73 8.12 -2.32
C ASP A 397 21.30 6.70 -2.23
N PHE A 398 20.60 5.79 -1.54
CA PHE A 398 20.95 4.37 -1.48
C PHE A 398 20.67 3.67 -2.80
N GLN A 399 19.64 4.09 -3.54
CA GLN A 399 19.36 3.56 -4.85
C GLN A 399 20.41 3.95 -5.89
N LYS A 400 20.88 5.21 -5.89
CA LYS A 400 21.94 5.67 -6.80
C LYS A 400 23.22 4.89 -6.62
N LYS A 401 23.52 4.42 -5.42
CA LYS A 401 24.62 3.51 -5.11
C LYS A 401 24.35 2.07 -5.57
N GLY A 402 23.16 1.80 -6.16
CA GLY A 402 22.80 0.54 -6.80
C GLY A 402 22.43 -0.56 -5.83
N LEU A 403 22.08 -0.27 -4.53
CA LEU A 403 21.97 -1.32 -3.49
C LEU A 403 23.04 -2.41 -3.70
N ILE A 404 24.26 -1.99 -4.07
CA ILE A 404 25.39 -2.89 -4.19
C ILE A 404 25.75 -3.23 -2.76
N LEU A 405 25.01 -4.20 -2.22
CA LEU A 405 25.38 -4.89 -1.01
C LEU A 405 26.66 -5.66 -1.34
N LYS A 406 27.80 -5.01 -1.11
CA LYS A 406 29.07 -5.73 -1.09
C LYS A 406 29.03 -6.56 0.19
N PHE A 407 28.78 -7.86 0.01
CA PHE A 407 28.95 -8.87 1.05
C PHE A 407 30.42 -8.94 1.46
#